data_ea850b50eeb17f8508893eb4408e1b13
#
_entry.id   ea850b50eeb17f8508893eb4408e1b13
#
_cell.length_a   1.000
_cell.length_b   1.000
_cell.length_c   1.000
_cell.angle_alpha   90.00
_cell.angle_beta   90.00
_cell.angle_gamma   90.00
#
_symmetry.space_group_name_H-M   'P 1'
#
loop_
_entity.id
_entity.type
_entity.pdbx_description
1 polymer ?
#
loop_
_entity_poly.entity_id
_entity_poly.type
_entity_poly.pdbx_seq_one_letter_code
_entity_poly.pdbx_strand_id
1 'polypeptide(L)'
;DYCLQKTGLRTLAYGETGFRNFTNNVREIKSPADMKGLKFRVQPIPLYVEMVKGLGGEPTPIAWSELPNALSTGVVDGQENPVGVIYNNNLHKLQKYLVLDGHVYGADFILINDEFFKSLPANDQAIIQKAARIAGVMGRAIQEFNTAEGVTKVAAEGMKVYSPNAEEMAQFKKLAQPAVKEWLAKELGDDAVWIEKLDAAVTAASK
;
A
#
# COMPACT_ATOMS: atom_id res chain seq x y z
N ASP A 1 21.01 11.09 -3.46
CA ASP A 1 20.12 12.11 -2.92
C ASP A 1 19.22 12.76 -3.98
N TYR A 2 18.67 11.90 -4.84
CA TYR A 2 17.86 12.30 -5.98
C TYR A 2 16.56 13.02 -5.56
N CYS A 3 15.89 12.54 -4.50
CA CYS A 3 14.67 13.18 -3.98
C CYS A 3 14.94 14.62 -3.56
N LEU A 4 16.03 14.87 -2.81
CA LEU A 4 16.42 16.21 -2.40
C LEU A 4 16.68 17.15 -3.59
N GLN A 5 17.38 16.67 -4.61
CA GLN A 5 17.69 17.47 -5.82
C GLN A 5 16.43 17.86 -6.61
N LYS A 6 15.44 16.96 -6.69
CA LYS A 6 14.22 17.19 -7.47
C LYS A 6 13.14 17.95 -6.71
N THR A 7 13.06 17.81 -5.39
CA THR A 7 11.93 18.30 -4.60
C THR A 7 12.30 19.31 -3.51
N GLY A 8 13.57 19.46 -3.19
CA GLY A 8 14.02 20.25 -2.02
C GLY A 8 13.71 19.57 -0.67
N LEU A 9 13.25 18.32 -0.69
CA LEU A 9 12.90 17.56 0.50
C LEU A 9 14.01 16.58 0.89
N ARG A 10 14.46 16.69 2.12
CA ARG A 10 15.42 15.78 2.74
C ARG A 10 14.71 14.58 3.35
N THR A 11 15.12 13.37 3.02
CA THR A 11 14.66 12.16 3.69
C THR A 11 15.43 11.98 5.01
N LEU A 12 14.70 11.95 6.12
CA LEU A 12 15.27 11.74 7.46
C LEU A 12 15.28 10.26 7.84
N ALA A 13 14.22 9.53 7.50
CA ALA A 13 14.07 8.10 7.77
C ALA A 13 13.01 7.48 6.87
N TYR A 14 12.90 6.15 6.94
CA TYR A 14 11.90 5.34 6.26
C TYR A 14 11.01 4.65 7.30
N GLY A 15 9.71 4.66 7.06
CA GLY A 15 8.69 3.89 7.75
C GLY A 15 7.99 2.95 6.78
N GLU A 16 6.87 2.39 7.22
CA GLU A 16 5.99 1.59 6.37
C GLU A 16 4.54 1.66 6.85
N THR A 17 3.62 1.58 5.90
CA THR A 17 2.20 1.29 6.15
C THR A 17 1.92 -0.21 5.98
N GLY A 18 2.87 -0.98 5.47
CA GLY A 18 2.81 -2.42 5.29
C GLY A 18 2.17 -2.87 3.98
N PHE A 19 1.98 -4.18 3.85
CA PHE A 19 1.37 -4.78 2.68
C PHE A 19 -0.14 -4.56 2.65
N ARG A 20 -0.65 -4.12 1.51
CA ARG A 20 -2.06 -3.86 1.26
C ARG A 20 -2.74 -5.09 0.69
N ASN A 21 -3.99 -5.30 1.07
CA ASN A 21 -4.77 -6.49 0.80
C ASN A 21 -6.18 -6.12 0.39
N PHE A 22 -6.79 -6.83 -0.55
CA PHE A 22 -8.16 -6.57 -0.98
C PHE A 22 -9.19 -7.14 0.00
N THR A 23 -10.25 -6.37 0.23
CA THR A 23 -11.48 -6.84 0.90
C THR A 23 -12.68 -6.63 0.00
N ASN A 24 -13.74 -7.43 0.17
CA ASN A 24 -15.01 -7.21 -0.51
C ASN A 24 -16.20 -7.89 0.22
N ASN A 25 -17.42 -7.56 -0.21
CA ASN A 25 -18.67 -8.11 0.34
C ASN A 25 -19.32 -9.22 -0.50
N VAL A 26 -18.80 -9.50 -1.69
CA VAL A 26 -19.49 -10.32 -2.69
C VAL A 26 -19.04 -11.77 -2.65
N ARG A 27 -17.69 -12.02 -2.72
CA ARG A 27 -17.15 -13.38 -2.80
C ARG A 27 -15.69 -13.47 -2.34
N GLU A 28 -15.26 -14.67 -2.04
CA GLU A 28 -13.85 -14.97 -1.79
C GLU A 28 -13.04 -14.78 -3.09
N ILE A 29 -11.88 -14.14 -2.97
CA ILE A 29 -10.92 -13.94 -4.07
C ILE A 29 -9.76 -14.89 -3.85
N LYS A 30 -9.57 -15.84 -4.77
CA LYS A 30 -8.43 -16.78 -4.80
C LYS A 30 -7.48 -16.50 -5.95
N SER A 31 -7.99 -15.87 -6.98
CA SER A 31 -7.26 -15.52 -8.19
C SER A 31 -7.74 -14.18 -8.76
N PRO A 32 -6.99 -13.54 -9.66
CA PRO A 32 -7.45 -12.33 -10.35
C PRO A 32 -8.78 -12.51 -11.10
N ALA A 33 -9.09 -13.72 -11.57
CA ALA A 33 -10.36 -13.99 -12.26
C ALA A 33 -11.59 -13.71 -11.38
N ASP A 34 -11.43 -13.86 -10.05
CA ASP A 34 -12.49 -13.61 -9.08
C ASP A 34 -12.75 -12.11 -8.86
N MET A 35 -11.85 -11.25 -9.32
CA MET A 35 -12.01 -9.79 -9.23
C MET A 35 -12.91 -9.20 -10.31
N LYS A 36 -13.18 -9.97 -11.37
CA LYS A 36 -13.98 -9.50 -12.50
C LYS A 36 -15.40 -9.06 -12.07
N GLY A 37 -15.74 -7.82 -12.46
CA GLY A 37 -17.04 -7.21 -12.14
C GLY A 37 -17.21 -6.76 -10.69
N LEU A 38 -16.14 -6.81 -9.88
CA LEU A 38 -16.15 -6.23 -8.54
C LEU A 38 -15.65 -4.78 -8.61
N LYS A 39 -16.38 -3.88 -7.96
CA LYS A 39 -16.04 -2.47 -7.81
C LYS A 39 -15.18 -2.27 -6.59
N PHE A 40 -13.93 -1.89 -6.80
CA PHE A 40 -13.01 -1.60 -5.70
C PHE A 40 -12.79 -0.10 -5.55
N ARG A 41 -13.07 0.40 -4.35
CA ARG A 41 -12.54 1.74 -4.02
C ARG A 41 -11.02 1.68 -4.01
N VAL A 42 -10.41 2.64 -4.68
CA VAL A 42 -8.97 2.90 -4.63
C VAL A 42 -8.71 4.32 -4.15
N GLN A 43 -7.49 4.58 -3.72
CA GLN A 43 -7.04 5.96 -3.50
C GLN A 43 -7.12 6.72 -4.83
N PRO A 44 -7.37 8.05 -4.82
CA PRO A 44 -7.41 8.86 -6.06
C PRO A 44 -5.99 9.09 -6.62
N ILE A 45 -5.30 7.98 -6.88
CA ILE A 45 -3.95 7.90 -7.46
C ILE A 45 -4.04 6.99 -8.68
N PRO A 46 -3.69 7.47 -9.89
CA PRO A 46 -3.84 6.70 -11.12
C PRO A 46 -3.18 5.31 -11.10
N LEU A 47 -2.06 5.18 -10.39
CA LEU A 47 -1.35 3.91 -10.23
C LEU A 47 -2.24 2.78 -9.68
N TYR A 48 -3.07 3.08 -8.67
CA TYR A 48 -4.02 2.11 -8.09
C TYR A 48 -5.15 1.78 -9.06
N VAL A 49 -5.56 2.75 -9.86
CA VAL A 49 -6.57 2.55 -10.92
C VAL A 49 -6.05 1.55 -11.95
N GLU A 50 -4.84 1.74 -12.45
CA GLU A 50 -4.24 0.84 -13.46
C GLU A 50 -3.95 -0.56 -12.87
N MET A 51 -3.55 -0.65 -11.63
CA MET A 51 -3.36 -1.92 -10.93
C MET A 51 -4.67 -2.74 -10.86
N VAL A 52 -5.76 -2.13 -10.40
CA VAL A 52 -7.06 -2.83 -10.28
C VAL A 52 -7.61 -3.21 -11.65
N LYS A 53 -7.48 -2.34 -12.67
CA LYS A 53 -7.82 -2.69 -14.07
C LYS A 53 -7.01 -3.88 -14.57
N GLY A 54 -5.69 -3.87 -14.34
CA GLY A 54 -4.81 -4.96 -14.73
C GLY A 54 -5.21 -6.30 -14.10
N LEU A 55 -5.74 -6.28 -12.88
CA LEU A 55 -6.28 -7.44 -12.19
C LEU A 55 -7.71 -7.83 -12.63
N GLY A 56 -8.34 -7.05 -13.50
CA GLY A 56 -9.69 -7.31 -14.03
C GLY A 56 -10.84 -6.78 -13.18
N GLY A 57 -10.56 -6.03 -12.12
CA GLY A 57 -11.56 -5.35 -11.29
C GLY A 57 -11.97 -3.98 -11.85
N GLU A 58 -12.99 -3.38 -11.25
CA GLU A 58 -13.50 -2.05 -11.59
C GLU A 58 -13.05 -1.03 -10.52
N PRO A 59 -12.02 -0.20 -10.79
CA PRO A 59 -11.54 0.76 -9.81
C PRO A 59 -12.44 1.99 -9.73
N THR A 60 -12.74 2.43 -8.51
CA THR A 60 -13.49 3.65 -8.22
C THR A 60 -12.67 4.54 -7.29
N PRO A 61 -12.05 5.62 -7.79
CA PRO A 61 -11.31 6.55 -6.96
C PRO A 61 -12.24 7.32 -6.02
N ILE A 62 -12.07 7.12 -4.71
CA ILE A 62 -12.89 7.77 -3.67
C ILE A 62 -11.97 8.23 -2.54
N ALA A 63 -12.19 9.45 -2.02
CA ALA A 63 -11.43 10.00 -0.90
C ALA A 63 -11.56 9.11 0.35
N TRP A 64 -10.52 9.14 1.21
CA TRP A 64 -10.51 8.31 2.42
C TRP A 64 -11.71 8.57 3.34
N SER A 65 -12.10 9.83 3.52
CA SER A 65 -13.23 10.21 4.37
C SER A 65 -14.58 9.67 3.90
N GLU A 66 -14.71 9.34 2.62
CA GLU A 66 -15.96 8.85 2.01
C GLU A 66 -16.02 7.31 1.97
N LEU A 67 -14.89 6.64 2.22
CA LEU A 67 -14.78 5.19 2.12
C LEU A 67 -15.79 4.41 2.96
N PRO A 68 -15.98 4.69 4.28
CA PRO A 68 -16.94 3.94 5.07
C PRO A 68 -18.38 4.03 4.53
N ASN A 69 -18.77 5.23 4.07
CA ASN A 69 -20.08 5.43 3.46
C ASN A 69 -20.23 4.68 2.14
N ALA A 70 -19.22 4.73 1.27
CA ALA A 70 -19.26 4.03 -0.01
C ALA A 70 -19.36 2.50 0.13
N LEU A 71 -18.70 1.93 1.16
CA LEU A 71 -18.79 0.52 1.49
C LEU A 71 -20.16 0.14 2.07
N SER A 72 -20.68 0.96 3.00
CA SER A 72 -21.95 0.68 3.69
C SER A 72 -23.16 0.80 2.76
N THR A 73 -23.11 1.70 1.79
CA THR A 73 -24.19 1.93 0.81
C THR A 73 -24.07 1.06 -0.45
N GLY A 74 -22.97 0.29 -0.60
CA GLY A 74 -22.75 -0.57 -1.76
C GLY A 74 -22.40 0.19 -3.04
N VAL A 75 -21.94 1.42 -2.96
CA VAL A 75 -21.37 2.17 -4.11
C VAL A 75 -20.16 1.42 -4.66
N VAL A 76 -19.38 0.82 -3.77
CA VAL A 76 -18.30 -0.11 -4.10
C VAL A 76 -18.48 -1.44 -3.35
N ASP A 77 -18.01 -2.53 -3.93
CA ASP A 77 -18.06 -3.87 -3.34
C ASP A 77 -16.95 -4.09 -2.32
N GLY A 78 -15.81 -3.40 -2.53
CA GLY A 78 -14.61 -3.61 -1.73
C GLY A 78 -13.64 -2.44 -1.74
N GLN A 79 -12.55 -2.64 -1.06
CA GLN A 79 -11.42 -1.70 -0.94
C GLN A 79 -10.12 -2.49 -0.77
N GLU A 80 -8.98 -1.79 -0.68
CA GLU A 80 -7.67 -2.36 -0.41
C GLU A 80 -6.91 -1.50 0.61
N ASN A 81 -6.34 -2.13 1.63
CA ASN A 81 -5.52 -1.50 2.67
C ASN A 81 -4.70 -2.55 3.44
N PRO A 82 -3.70 -2.13 4.23
CA PRO A 82 -3.08 -3.00 5.21
C PRO A 82 -4.09 -3.48 6.27
N VAL A 83 -3.90 -4.71 6.76
CA VAL A 83 -4.86 -5.33 7.69
C VAL A 83 -5.01 -4.52 8.98
N GLY A 84 -3.91 -3.94 9.49
CA GLY A 84 -3.97 -3.04 10.65
C GLY A 84 -4.86 -1.81 10.41
N VAL A 85 -4.82 -1.24 9.20
CA VAL A 85 -5.71 -0.12 8.81
C VAL A 85 -7.16 -0.58 8.71
N ILE A 86 -7.40 -1.77 8.13
CA ILE A 86 -8.74 -2.36 8.00
C ILE A 86 -9.37 -2.53 9.40
N TYR A 87 -8.60 -3.08 10.34
CA TYR A 87 -9.07 -3.31 11.70
C TYR A 87 -9.29 -2.01 12.48
N ASN A 88 -8.27 -1.16 12.56
CA ASN A 88 -8.28 0.05 13.38
C ASN A 88 -9.32 1.09 12.94
N ASN A 89 -9.75 1.05 11.66
CA ASN A 89 -10.79 1.92 11.13
C ASN A 89 -12.15 1.22 10.98
N ASN A 90 -12.34 0.05 11.60
CA ASN A 90 -13.59 -0.72 11.59
C ASN A 90 -14.08 -1.12 10.18
N LEU A 91 -13.22 -1.14 9.16
CA LEU A 91 -13.61 -1.51 7.81
C LEU A 91 -14.00 -3.00 7.73
N HIS A 92 -13.42 -3.85 8.59
CA HIS A 92 -13.79 -5.26 8.73
C HIS A 92 -15.27 -5.48 9.08
N LYS A 93 -15.93 -4.52 9.75
CA LYS A 93 -17.37 -4.58 10.03
C LYS A 93 -18.25 -4.30 8.81
N LEU A 94 -17.65 -3.72 7.77
CA LEU A 94 -18.30 -3.39 6.50
C LEU A 94 -17.92 -4.35 5.38
N GLN A 95 -17.05 -5.35 5.64
CA GLN A 95 -16.47 -6.22 4.62
C GLN A 95 -16.48 -7.68 5.09
N LYS A 96 -16.86 -8.61 4.20
CA LYS A 96 -17.01 -10.03 4.52
C LYS A 96 -15.77 -10.87 4.23
N TYR A 97 -15.04 -10.53 3.18
CA TYR A 97 -13.92 -11.31 2.66
C TYR A 97 -12.66 -10.48 2.64
N LEU A 98 -11.55 -11.10 3.02
CA LEU A 98 -10.19 -10.55 2.97
C LEU A 98 -9.31 -11.57 2.25
N VAL A 99 -8.57 -11.14 1.24
CA VAL A 99 -7.50 -11.93 0.64
C VAL A 99 -6.15 -11.31 1.03
N LEU A 100 -5.24 -12.14 1.54
CA LEU A 100 -3.89 -11.73 1.95
C LEU A 100 -2.94 -11.80 0.74
N ASP A 101 -3.24 -11.02 -0.28
CA ASP A 101 -2.51 -11.00 -1.54
C ASP A 101 -1.30 -10.05 -1.55
N GLY A 102 -1.20 -9.15 -0.59
CA GLY A 102 -0.04 -8.28 -0.42
C GLY A 102 0.39 -7.53 -1.68
N HIS A 103 -0.56 -7.11 -2.51
CA HIS A 103 -0.33 -6.58 -3.86
C HIS A 103 0.47 -5.28 -3.93
N VAL A 104 0.49 -4.49 -2.86
CA VAL A 104 1.29 -3.26 -2.73
C VAL A 104 1.96 -3.21 -1.38
N TYR A 105 3.25 -2.91 -1.37
CA TYR A 105 3.98 -2.55 -0.16
C TYR A 105 4.03 -1.03 -0.01
N GLY A 106 3.50 -0.52 1.09
CA GLY A 106 3.52 0.89 1.43
C GLY A 106 4.80 1.27 2.16
N ALA A 107 5.77 1.83 1.43
CA ALA A 107 6.95 2.46 2.03
C ALA A 107 6.65 3.93 2.33
N ASP A 108 6.92 4.37 3.55
CA ASP A 108 6.72 5.73 3.99
C ASP A 108 8.04 6.47 4.11
N PHE A 109 8.02 7.77 3.81
CA PHE A 109 9.19 8.64 3.90
C PHE A 109 8.93 9.71 4.95
N ILE A 110 9.81 9.83 5.94
CA ILE A 110 9.81 10.95 6.87
C ILE A 110 10.66 12.05 6.23
N LEU A 111 9.99 13.09 5.77
CA LEU A 111 10.57 14.17 4.98
C LEU A 111 10.58 15.49 5.77
N ILE A 112 11.56 16.34 5.49
CA ILE A 112 11.62 17.71 5.97
C ILE A 112 12.10 18.62 4.83
N ASN A 113 11.66 19.88 4.81
CA ASN A 113 12.22 20.85 3.89
C ASN A 113 13.72 21.07 4.20
N ASP A 114 14.59 20.95 3.19
CA ASP A 114 16.05 20.96 3.38
C ASP A 114 16.59 22.31 3.83
N GLU A 115 16.03 23.41 3.32
CA GLU A 115 16.42 24.76 3.72
C GLU A 115 16.03 25.02 5.16
N PHE A 116 14.81 24.64 5.55
CA PHE A 116 14.37 24.74 6.94
C PHE A 116 15.28 23.89 7.85
N PHE A 117 15.57 22.65 7.48
CA PHE A 117 16.46 21.79 8.27
C PHE A 117 17.84 22.41 8.46
N LYS A 118 18.42 22.97 7.41
CA LYS A 118 19.72 23.63 7.45
C LYS A 118 19.73 24.95 8.27
N SER A 119 18.57 25.62 8.36
CA SER A 119 18.44 26.85 9.16
C SER A 119 18.44 26.60 10.67
N LEU A 120 18.24 25.37 11.10
CA LEU A 120 18.21 24.99 12.51
C LEU A 120 19.63 24.92 13.09
N PRO A 121 19.79 25.18 14.41
CA PRO A 121 21.05 24.93 15.12
C PRO A 121 21.45 23.44 14.99
N ALA A 122 22.76 23.17 14.97
CA ALA A 122 23.27 21.81 14.78
C ALA A 122 22.72 20.79 15.80
N ASN A 123 22.51 21.22 17.05
CA ASN A 123 21.92 20.37 18.07
C ASN A 123 20.48 19.97 17.74
N ASP A 124 19.68 20.90 17.23
CA ASP A 124 18.28 20.65 16.85
C ASP A 124 18.19 19.73 15.61
N GLN A 125 19.09 19.92 14.63
CA GLN A 125 19.24 19.01 13.50
C GLN A 125 19.52 17.57 13.98
N ALA A 126 20.42 17.40 14.95
CA ALA A 126 20.77 16.08 15.49
C ALA A 126 19.57 15.44 16.24
N ILE A 127 18.83 16.24 17.01
CA ILE A 127 17.62 15.79 17.71
C ILE A 127 16.57 15.32 16.72
N ILE A 128 16.24 16.12 15.71
CA ILE A 128 15.27 15.80 14.66
C ILE A 128 15.68 14.53 13.92
N GLN A 129 16.94 14.42 13.51
CA GLN A 129 17.44 13.24 12.80
C GLN A 129 17.33 11.97 13.66
N LYS A 130 17.65 12.06 14.94
CA LYS A 130 17.52 10.94 15.89
C LYS A 130 16.07 10.55 16.11
N ALA A 131 15.20 11.53 16.32
CA ALA A 131 13.76 11.30 16.50
C ALA A 131 13.13 10.63 15.27
N ALA A 132 13.45 11.09 14.06
CA ALA A 132 12.97 10.50 12.82
C ALA A 132 13.42 9.03 12.64
N ARG A 133 14.69 8.72 12.97
CA ARG A 133 15.19 7.33 12.92
C ARG A 133 14.43 6.43 13.90
N ILE A 134 14.23 6.90 15.14
CA ILE A 134 13.46 6.15 16.14
C ILE A 134 12.03 5.94 15.66
N ALA A 135 11.37 6.99 15.15
CA ALA A 135 10.01 6.89 14.62
C ALA A 135 9.90 5.88 13.47
N GLY A 136 10.87 5.86 12.54
CA GLY A 136 10.90 4.90 11.44
C GLY A 136 11.06 3.45 11.91
N VAL A 137 11.95 3.19 12.86
CA VAL A 137 12.15 1.84 13.44
C VAL A 137 10.92 1.37 14.20
N MET A 138 10.41 2.21 15.10
CA MET A 138 9.23 1.89 15.91
C MET A 138 7.99 1.73 15.05
N GLY A 139 7.82 2.59 14.03
CA GLY A 139 6.68 2.50 13.10
C GLY A 139 6.64 1.16 12.38
N ARG A 140 7.77 0.67 11.86
CA ARG A 140 7.85 -0.66 11.23
C ARG A 140 7.50 -1.78 12.20
N ALA A 141 8.10 -1.79 13.39
CA ALA A 141 7.83 -2.82 14.39
C ALA A 141 6.35 -2.86 14.81
N ILE A 142 5.74 -1.70 15.02
CA ILE A 142 4.30 -1.58 15.34
C ILE A 142 3.45 -2.08 14.15
N GLN A 143 3.84 -1.77 12.93
CA GLN A 143 3.09 -2.18 11.73
C GLN A 143 3.13 -3.70 11.52
N GLU A 144 4.28 -4.34 11.72
CA GLU A 144 4.37 -5.81 11.70
C GLU A 144 3.48 -6.44 12.75
N PHE A 145 3.53 -5.94 13.98
CA PHE A 145 2.67 -6.40 15.08
C PHE A 145 1.18 -6.21 14.75
N ASN A 146 0.78 -5.02 14.29
CA ASN A 146 -0.60 -4.73 13.92
C ASN A 146 -1.09 -5.61 12.76
N THR A 147 -0.22 -5.98 11.83
CA THR A 147 -0.56 -6.87 10.72
C THR A 147 -0.84 -8.28 11.23
N ALA A 148 0.06 -8.84 12.05
CA ALA A 148 -0.08 -10.18 12.61
C ALA A 148 -1.32 -10.31 13.52
N GLU A 149 -1.52 -9.38 14.46
CA GLU A 149 -2.71 -9.33 15.30
C GLU A 149 -3.98 -9.02 14.50
N GLY A 150 -3.89 -8.12 13.54
CA GLY A 150 -5.02 -7.68 12.72
C GLY A 150 -5.69 -8.83 11.99
N VAL A 151 -4.91 -9.73 11.39
CA VAL A 151 -5.45 -10.94 10.72
C VAL A 151 -6.27 -11.79 11.69
N THR A 152 -5.73 -12.03 12.87
CA THR A 152 -6.42 -12.80 13.91
C THR A 152 -7.71 -12.10 14.38
N LYS A 153 -7.64 -10.79 14.58
CA LYS A 153 -8.78 -9.99 15.07
C LYS A 153 -9.91 -9.91 14.05
N VAL A 154 -9.61 -9.62 12.78
CA VAL A 154 -10.67 -9.55 11.75
C VAL A 154 -11.32 -10.91 11.51
N ALA A 155 -10.57 -12.00 11.59
CA ALA A 155 -11.12 -13.35 11.49
C ALA A 155 -12.01 -13.69 12.69
N ALA A 156 -11.61 -13.34 13.90
CA ALA A 156 -12.40 -13.55 15.12
C ALA A 156 -13.71 -12.75 15.11
N GLU A 157 -13.74 -11.59 14.44
CA GLU A 157 -14.94 -10.76 14.26
C GLU A 157 -15.74 -11.13 13.01
N GLY A 158 -15.43 -12.26 12.35
CA GLY A 158 -16.28 -12.89 11.32
C GLY A 158 -15.87 -12.65 9.86
N MET A 159 -14.76 -11.93 9.58
CA MET A 159 -14.24 -11.88 8.23
C MET A 159 -13.72 -13.26 7.78
N LYS A 160 -14.03 -13.63 6.56
CA LYS A 160 -13.43 -14.80 5.91
C LYS A 160 -12.11 -14.39 5.30
N VAL A 161 -11.02 -14.91 5.87
CA VAL A 161 -9.65 -14.61 5.45
C VAL A 161 -9.14 -15.74 4.57
N TYR A 162 -8.63 -15.39 3.38
CA TYR A 162 -7.97 -16.31 2.46
C TYR A 162 -6.52 -15.90 2.27
N SER A 163 -5.62 -16.87 2.38
CA SER A 163 -4.18 -16.68 2.11
C SER A 163 -3.82 -17.43 0.83
N PRO A 164 -3.54 -16.72 -0.28
CA PRO A 164 -3.14 -17.35 -1.54
C PRO A 164 -1.82 -18.11 -1.39
N ASN A 165 -1.72 -19.26 -2.07
CA ASN A 165 -0.46 -19.96 -2.19
C ASN A 165 0.47 -19.28 -3.21
N ALA A 166 1.71 -19.81 -3.37
CA ALA A 166 2.70 -19.20 -4.26
C ALA A 166 2.28 -19.16 -5.74
N GLU A 167 1.53 -20.16 -6.22
CA GLU A 167 1.07 -20.21 -7.61
C GLU A 167 -0.06 -19.18 -7.83
N GLU A 168 -0.98 -19.07 -6.89
CA GLU A 168 -2.04 -18.06 -6.91
C GLU A 168 -1.46 -16.64 -6.84
N MET A 169 -0.48 -16.40 -5.95
CA MET A 169 0.24 -15.13 -5.87
C MET A 169 0.95 -14.76 -7.18
N ALA A 170 1.53 -15.75 -7.87
CA ALA A 170 2.17 -15.52 -9.16
C ALA A 170 1.19 -15.01 -10.23
N GLN A 171 -0.09 -15.40 -10.16
CA GLN A 171 -1.13 -14.91 -11.07
C GLN A 171 -1.43 -13.42 -10.85
N PHE A 172 -1.51 -12.97 -9.59
CA PHE A 172 -1.67 -11.55 -9.27
C PHE A 172 -0.50 -10.73 -9.80
N LYS A 173 0.74 -11.17 -9.53
CA LYS A 173 1.95 -10.49 -10.03
C LYS A 173 1.98 -10.39 -11.55
N LYS A 174 1.64 -11.48 -12.24
CA LYS A 174 1.65 -11.57 -13.71
C LYS A 174 0.73 -10.56 -14.38
N LEU A 175 -0.38 -10.20 -13.74
CA LEU A 175 -1.37 -9.26 -14.30
C LEU A 175 -1.18 -7.83 -13.80
N ALA A 176 -0.92 -7.63 -12.50
CA ALA A 176 -0.79 -6.30 -11.92
C ALA A 176 0.51 -5.60 -12.33
N GLN A 177 1.65 -6.28 -12.27
CA GLN A 177 2.95 -5.64 -12.47
C GLN A 177 3.15 -5.05 -13.87
N PRO A 178 2.78 -5.71 -14.99
CA PRO A 178 2.92 -5.10 -16.31
C PRO A 178 2.09 -3.82 -16.47
N ALA A 179 0.83 -3.81 -16.03
CA ALA A 179 -0.04 -2.64 -16.10
C ALA A 179 0.52 -1.44 -15.33
N VAL A 180 1.01 -1.69 -14.12
CA VAL A 180 1.64 -0.69 -13.25
C VAL A 180 2.94 -0.17 -13.86
N LYS A 181 3.81 -1.06 -14.35
CA LYS A 181 5.10 -0.68 -14.94
C LYS A 181 4.94 0.11 -16.23
N GLU A 182 3.99 -0.27 -17.08
CA GLU A 182 3.69 0.46 -18.31
C GLU A 182 3.23 1.89 -18.01
N TRP A 183 2.34 2.04 -17.03
CA TRP A 183 1.89 3.36 -16.60
C TRP A 183 3.03 4.18 -16.01
N LEU A 184 3.82 3.59 -15.09
CA LEU A 184 4.97 4.26 -14.48
C LEU A 184 6.01 4.70 -15.51
N ALA A 185 6.30 3.88 -16.50
CA ALA A 185 7.27 4.22 -17.56
C ALA A 185 6.83 5.45 -18.36
N LYS A 186 5.53 5.59 -18.63
CA LYS A 186 4.97 6.77 -19.31
C LYS A 186 5.07 8.03 -18.44
N GLU A 187 4.73 7.92 -17.16
CA GLU A 187 4.73 9.06 -16.24
C GLU A 187 6.14 9.53 -15.89
N LEU A 188 7.08 8.60 -15.73
CA LEU A 188 8.45 8.91 -15.32
C LEU A 188 9.35 9.38 -16.47
N GLY A 189 9.01 9.05 -17.73
CA GLY A 189 9.83 9.42 -18.89
C GLY A 189 11.28 8.98 -18.71
N ASP A 190 12.22 9.91 -18.75
CA ASP A 190 13.66 9.64 -18.59
C ASP A 190 14.01 9.02 -17.22
N ASP A 191 13.17 9.22 -16.21
CA ASP A 191 13.34 8.66 -14.88
C ASP A 191 12.84 7.20 -14.76
N ALA A 192 12.30 6.61 -15.83
CA ALA A 192 11.83 5.21 -15.85
C ALA A 192 12.95 4.18 -15.51
N VAL A 193 14.21 4.57 -15.65
CA VAL A 193 15.37 3.77 -15.19
C VAL A 193 15.27 3.37 -13.71
N TRP A 194 14.52 4.09 -12.90
CA TRP A 194 14.30 3.75 -11.50
C TRP A 194 13.43 2.51 -11.30
N ILE A 195 12.58 2.15 -12.26
CA ILE A 195 11.78 0.91 -12.23
C ILE A 195 12.72 -0.30 -12.26
N GLU A 196 13.69 -0.31 -13.18
CA GLU A 196 14.67 -1.40 -13.30
C GLU A 196 15.58 -1.48 -12.08
N LYS A 197 16.01 -0.32 -11.53
CA LYS A 197 16.82 -0.27 -10.30
C LYS A 197 16.07 -0.85 -9.11
N LEU A 198 14.77 -0.56 -8.97
CA LEU A 198 13.92 -1.09 -7.92
C LEU A 198 13.76 -2.62 -8.09
N ASP A 199 13.45 -3.09 -9.28
CA ASP A 199 13.34 -4.52 -9.57
C ASP A 199 14.64 -5.28 -9.24
N ALA A 200 15.77 -4.72 -9.62
CA ALA A 200 17.08 -5.31 -9.30
C ALA A 200 17.32 -5.37 -7.78
N ALA A 201 16.99 -4.31 -7.05
CA ALA A 201 17.15 -4.24 -5.60
C ALA A 201 16.23 -5.26 -4.89
N VAL A 202 14.96 -5.37 -5.30
CA VAL A 202 14.00 -6.34 -4.76
C VAL A 202 14.49 -7.77 -5.04
N THR A 203 14.94 -8.05 -6.26
CA THR A 203 15.47 -9.37 -6.64
C THR A 203 16.72 -9.75 -5.83
N ALA A 204 17.59 -8.79 -5.54
CA ALA A 204 18.78 -9.01 -4.72
C ALA A 204 18.43 -9.30 -3.26
N ALA A 205 17.42 -8.62 -2.72
CA ALA A 205 16.97 -8.79 -1.34
C ALA A 205 16.15 -10.08 -1.11
N SER A 206 15.66 -10.72 -2.17
CA SER A 206 14.82 -11.93 -2.10
C SER A 206 15.65 -13.24 -2.17
N LYS A 207 16.96 -13.14 -2.24
CA LYS A 207 17.92 -14.26 -2.22
C LYS A 207 18.44 -14.50 -0.82
#